data_f7a7ac1f6ae64bad73e10281aee93c5a
#
_entry.id   f7a7ac1f6ae64bad73e10281aee93c5a
#
_cell.length_a   1.000
_cell.length_b   1.000
_cell.length_c   1.000
_cell.angle_alpha   90.00
_cell.angle_beta   90.00
_cell.angle_gamma   90.00
#
_symmetry.space_group_name_H-M   'P 1'
#
loop_
_entity.id
_entity.type
_entity.pdbx_description
1 polymer ?
#
loop_
_entity_poly.entity_id
_entity_poly.type
_entity_poly.pdbx_seq_one_letter_code
_entity_poly.pdbx_strand_id
1 'polypeptide(L)'
;MPSKQIDNSEYDDIMDIDFPLVLMVATAVTGIIAAADKLWLGKRRAQQSSHFDETVKEPFIIEQSKSFFPVLALVFVLRSFVAEPFQIPSGSMEPGLVKGDFILVSKFHYGLRMPVFGNELVSIGMPERGDVMVFFPPDDPRYFIKRVVGLPGDEIVYRNRQLTINGKEVATEELGGVPVYNPVRYLAQETLGEHDADIQWVRARDMRTSAEVIWAGPEGQWTVPEGHYFMMGDNRGNSADSRSWGFVPERNIVGKATAVWMHWESWTDIPSFDRNRWMN
;
A
#
# COMPACT_ATOMS: atom_id res chain seq x y z
N MET A 1 17.30 27.12 -29.47
CA MET A 1 17.34 25.65 -29.57
C MET A 1 16.45 25.11 -28.46
N PRO A 2 15.35 24.43 -28.74
CA PRO A 2 14.51 23.88 -27.70
C PRO A 2 15.20 22.67 -27.10
N SER A 3 15.31 22.65 -25.80
CA SER A 3 15.80 21.51 -25.02
C SER A 3 14.83 20.35 -25.19
N LYS A 4 15.31 19.26 -25.73
CA LYS A 4 14.59 17.99 -25.84
C LYS A 4 14.31 17.50 -24.41
N GLN A 5 13.06 17.63 -23.94
CA GLN A 5 12.59 16.90 -22.77
C GLN A 5 12.71 15.41 -23.11
N ILE A 6 13.54 14.72 -22.36
CA ILE A 6 13.63 13.27 -22.41
C ILE A 6 12.35 12.77 -21.77
N ASP A 7 11.49 12.19 -22.58
CA ASP A 7 10.28 11.50 -22.14
C ASP A 7 10.69 10.23 -21.38
N ASN A 8 10.53 10.27 -20.09
CA ASN A 8 10.84 9.11 -19.21
C ASN A 8 9.74 8.04 -19.26
N SER A 9 8.72 8.18 -20.13
CA SER A 9 7.63 7.22 -20.26
C SER A 9 8.05 5.89 -20.90
N GLU A 10 9.20 5.85 -21.58
CA GLU A 10 9.69 4.68 -22.32
C GLU A 10 10.47 3.68 -21.44
N TYR A 11 10.79 4.04 -20.18
CA TYR A 11 11.47 3.14 -19.24
C TYR A 11 10.56 2.38 -18.30
N ASP A 12 9.28 2.76 -18.19
CA ASP A 12 8.29 2.12 -17.30
C ASP A 12 7.61 0.88 -17.92
N ASP A 13 7.81 0.63 -19.23
CA ASP A 13 7.27 -0.55 -19.94
C ASP A 13 8.15 -1.81 -19.83
N ILE A 14 9.19 -1.82 -19.01
CA ILE A 14 9.96 -3.05 -18.75
C ILE A 14 9.18 -3.92 -17.76
N MET A 15 8.21 -4.67 -18.33
CA MET A 15 7.54 -5.82 -17.71
C MET A 15 7.24 -5.60 -16.22
N ASP A 16 6.16 -4.91 -15.90
CA ASP A 16 5.48 -5.12 -14.63
C ASP A 16 5.05 -6.59 -14.56
N ILE A 17 5.99 -7.44 -14.17
CA ILE A 17 5.68 -8.84 -13.89
C ILE A 17 4.71 -8.80 -12.72
N ASP A 18 3.46 -9.13 -13.01
CA ASP A 18 2.44 -9.30 -11.97
C ASP A 18 2.91 -10.44 -11.03
N PHE A 19 3.68 -10.05 -10.02
CA PHE A 19 4.30 -10.99 -9.10
C PHE A 19 3.26 -11.89 -8.41
N PRO A 20 2.08 -11.40 -7.98
CA PRO A 20 0.98 -12.24 -7.53
C PRO A 20 0.58 -13.32 -8.52
N LEU A 21 0.45 -12.99 -9.79
CA LEU A 21 0.12 -13.95 -10.85
C LEU A 21 1.22 -15.00 -11.03
N VAL A 22 2.48 -14.58 -11.10
CA VAL A 22 3.62 -15.49 -11.22
C VAL A 22 3.69 -16.45 -10.03
N LEU A 23 3.53 -15.94 -8.82
CA LEU A 23 3.53 -16.75 -7.59
C LEU A 23 2.38 -17.75 -7.59
N MET A 24 1.17 -17.34 -8.01
CA MET A 24 0.01 -18.21 -8.14
C MET A 24 0.27 -19.34 -9.15
N VAL A 25 0.77 -18.99 -10.34
CA VAL A 25 1.07 -19.98 -11.39
C VAL A 25 2.17 -20.95 -10.95
N ALA A 26 3.25 -20.45 -10.36
CA ALA A 26 4.35 -21.28 -9.87
C ALA A 26 3.87 -22.26 -8.78
N THR A 27 3.05 -21.78 -7.84
CA THR A 27 2.44 -22.61 -6.79
C THR A 27 1.51 -23.66 -7.39
N ALA A 28 0.66 -23.27 -8.33
CA ALA A 28 -0.28 -24.20 -8.98
C ALA A 28 0.47 -25.28 -9.77
N VAL A 29 1.45 -24.90 -10.59
CA VAL A 29 2.24 -25.85 -11.41
C VAL A 29 2.99 -26.83 -10.52
N THR A 30 3.74 -26.35 -9.52
CA THR A 30 4.49 -27.24 -8.62
C THR A 30 3.57 -28.13 -7.78
N GLY A 31 2.42 -27.61 -7.36
CA GLY A 31 1.40 -28.38 -6.64
C GLY A 31 0.77 -29.49 -7.48
N ILE A 32 0.43 -29.19 -8.74
CA ILE A 32 -0.12 -30.18 -9.67
C ILE A 32 0.90 -31.31 -9.93
N ILE A 33 2.16 -30.96 -10.18
CA ILE A 33 3.23 -31.95 -10.40
C ILE A 33 3.42 -32.82 -9.15
N ALA A 34 3.50 -32.22 -7.96
CA ALA A 34 3.66 -32.94 -6.71
C ALA A 34 2.45 -33.85 -6.42
N ALA A 35 1.23 -33.38 -6.67
CA ALA A 35 0.00 -34.16 -6.50
C ALA A 35 -0.08 -35.33 -7.51
N ALA A 36 0.22 -35.09 -8.79
CA ALA A 36 0.24 -36.10 -9.81
C ALA A 36 1.27 -37.23 -9.50
N ASP A 37 2.41 -36.83 -8.96
CA ASP A 37 3.42 -37.79 -8.50
C ASP A 37 2.91 -38.60 -7.31
N LYS A 38 2.38 -37.99 -6.31
CA LYS A 38 1.85 -38.66 -5.12
C LYS A 38 0.71 -39.64 -5.45
N LEU A 39 -0.15 -39.27 -6.39
CA LEU A 39 -1.35 -40.07 -6.73
C LEU A 39 -1.07 -41.17 -7.73
N TRP A 40 -0.23 -40.93 -8.75
CA TRP A 40 -0.05 -41.85 -9.89
C TRP A 40 1.40 -42.21 -10.17
N LEU A 41 2.26 -41.22 -10.41
CA LEU A 41 3.62 -41.50 -10.94
C LEU A 41 4.50 -42.21 -9.91
N GLY A 42 4.43 -41.84 -8.65
CA GLY A 42 5.16 -42.48 -7.55
C GLY A 42 4.76 -43.91 -7.35
N LYS A 43 3.44 -44.21 -7.45
CA LYS A 43 2.94 -45.59 -7.34
C LYS A 43 3.43 -46.48 -8.50
N ARG A 44 3.42 -45.93 -9.74
CA ARG A 44 3.95 -46.63 -10.91
C ARG A 44 5.44 -46.91 -10.79
N ARG A 45 6.23 -45.94 -10.32
CA ARG A 45 7.68 -46.13 -10.07
C ARG A 45 7.94 -47.19 -9.00
N ALA A 46 7.19 -47.16 -7.90
CA ALA A 46 7.32 -48.15 -6.83
C ALA A 46 6.99 -49.58 -7.31
N GLN A 47 6.04 -49.74 -8.23
CA GLN A 47 5.72 -51.04 -8.84
C GLN A 47 6.83 -51.53 -9.78
N GLN A 48 7.50 -50.60 -10.49
CA GLN A 48 8.60 -50.95 -11.38
C GLN A 48 9.88 -51.31 -10.60
N SER A 49 10.17 -50.61 -9.51
CA SER A 49 11.34 -50.90 -8.64
C SER A 49 11.24 -52.24 -7.95
N SER A 50 10.04 -52.73 -7.62
CA SER A 50 9.86 -54.04 -7.01
C SER A 50 10.22 -55.22 -7.94
N HIS A 51 10.35 -54.98 -9.25
CA HIS A 51 10.73 -55.97 -10.26
C HIS A 51 12.23 -56.05 -10.58
N PHE A 52 12.98 -54.97 -10.25
CA PHE A 52 14.38 -54.86 -10.64
C PHE A 52 15.22 -54.35 -9.46
N ASP A 53 15.27 -54.76 -8.36
CA ASP A 53 16.12 -54.44 -7.19
C ASP A 53 16.94 -53.10 -7.26
N GLU A 54 16.58 -52.22 -8.19
CA GLU A 54 17.15 -50.88 -8.38
C GLU A 54 16.18 -49.80 -7.97
N THR A 55 16.63 -48.89 -7.13
CA THR A 55 15.86 -47.68 -6.76
C THR A 55 15.75 -46.74 -7.98
N VAL A 56 14.58 -46.69 -8.60
CA VAL A 56 14.31 -45.75 -9.69
C VAL A 56 14.36 -44.30 -9.16
N LYS A 57 15.38 -43.55 -9.59
CA LYS A 57 15.54 -42.14 -9.20
C LYS A 57 14.35 -41.32 -9.64
N GLU A 58 13.91 -40.42 -8.77
CA GLU A 58 12.89 -39.45 -9.13
C GLU A 58 13.40 -38.50 -10.23
N PRO A 59 12.59 -38.16 -11.24
CA PRO A 59 12.93 -37.11 -12.18
C PRO A 59 13.16 -35.80 -11.49
N PHE A 60 14.20 -35.06 -11.89
CA PHE A 60 14.59 -33.77 -11.27
C PHE A 60 13.43 -32.78 -11.11
N ILE A 61 12.56 -32.67 -12.13
CA ILE A 61 11.40 -31.75 -12.10
C ILE A 61 10.43 -32.13 -10.97
N ILE A 62 10.20 -33.40 -10.72
CA ILE A 62 9.30 -33.87 -9.66
C ILE A 62 9.91 -33.57 -8.28
N GLU A 63 11.19 -33.91 -8.12
CA GLU A 63 11.93 -33.66 -6.89
C GLU A 63 11.89 -32.13 -6.51
N GLN A 64 12.24 -31.27 -7.48
CA GLN A 64 12.20 -29.83 -7.28
C GLN A 64 10.78 -29.32 -6.98
N SER A 65 9.77 -29.79 -7.70
CA SER A 65 8.38 -29.41 -7.48
C SER A 65 7.90 -29.77 -6.07
N LYS A 66 8.24 -30.95 -5.58
CA LYS A 66 7.92 -31.37 -4.19
C LYS A 66 8.64 -30.51 -3.15
N SER A 67 9.89 -30.14 -3.41
CA SER A 67 10.69 -29.31 -2.51
C SER A 67 10.19 -27.87 -2.43
N PHE A 68 9.89 -27.26 -3.59
CA PHE A 68 9.48 -25.85 -3.63
C PHE A 68 7.99 -25.62 -3.32
N PHE A 69 7.10 -26.56 -3.65
CA PHE A 69 5.68 -26.39 -3.46
C PHE A 69 5.27 -25.94 -2.05
N PRO A 70 5.74 -26.56 -0.94
CA PRO A 70 5.34 -26.14 0.39
C PRO A 70 5.72 -24.70 0.71
N VAL A 71 6.90 -24.28 0.28
CA VAL A 71 7.40 -22.90 0.50
C VAL A 71 6.60 -21.91 -0.35
N LEU A 72 6.40 -22.21 -1.65
CA LEU A 72 5.61 -21.37 -2.54
C LEU A 72 4.16 -21.26 -2.05
N ALA A 73 3.56 -22.36 -1.61
CA ALA A 73 2.20 -22.37 -1.08
C ALA A 73 2.09 -21.52 0.20
N LEU A 74 3.05 -21.63 1.12
CA LEU A 74 3.09 -20.82 2.32
C LEU A 74 3.19 -19.34 1.98
N VAL A 75 4.16 -18.96 1.13
CA VAL A 75 4.36 -17.56 0.72
C VAL A 75 3.13 -17.04 -0.03
N PHE A 76 2.53 -17.84 -0.90
CA PHE A 76 1.30 -17.49 -1.62
C PHE A 76 0.14 -17.21 -0.66
N VAL A 77 -0.08 -18.08 0.33
CA VAL A 77 -1.15 -17.89 1.33
C VAL A 77 -0.90 -16.66 2.19
N LEU A 78 0.32 -16.50 2.71
CA LEU A 78 0.66 -15.35 3.54
C LEU A 78 0.47 -14.03 2.79
N ARG A 79 1.03 -13.93 1.59
CA ARG A 79 0.95 -12.71 0.78
C ARG A 79 -0.45 -12.42 0.24
N SER A 80 -1.21 -13.46 -0.10
CA SER A 80 -2.54 -13.29 -0.68
C SER A 80 -3.60 -12.92 0.34
N PHE A 81 -3.50 -13.45 1.57
CA PHE A 81 -4.58 -13.37 2.55
C PHE A 81 -4.20 -12.70 3.87
N VAL A 82 -2.92 -12.70 4.24
CA VAL A 82 -2.52 -12.20 5.56
C VAL A 82 -1.96 -10.80 5.46
N ALA A 83 -0.80 -10.63 4.86
CA ALA A 83 -0.13 -9.34 4.81
C ALA A 83 0.82 -9.23 3.62
N GLU A 84 0.96 -8.01 3.12
CA GLU A 84 1.87 -7.67 2.04
C GLU A 84 2.78 -6.50 2.43
N PRO A 85 4.11 -6.62 2.24
CA PRO A 85 5.02 -5.51 2.46
C PRO A 85 4.96 -4.53 1.28
N PHE A 86 4.88 -3.22 1.58
CA PHE A 86 4.98 -2.14 0.61
C PHE A 86 6.10 -1.18 1.02
N GLN A 87 6.85 -0.67 0.06
CA GLN A 87 7.81 0.40 0.29
C GLN A 87 7.13 1.75 0.04
N ILE A 88 7.38 2.73 0.89
CA ILE A 88 6.87 4.09 0.75
C ILE A 88 7.74 4.83 -0.29
N PRO A 89 7.18 5.18 -1.47
CA PRO A 89 7.97 5.77 -2.55
C PRO A 89 8.08 7.29 -2.46
N SER A 90 7.22 7.96 -1.69
CA SER A 90 7.09 9.41 -1.68
C SER A 90 6.87 9.99 -0.28
N GLY A 91 7.08 11.29 -0.12
CA GLY A 91 6.88 12.00 1.14
C GLY A 91 5.45 12.48 1.40
N SER A 92 4.43 11.96 0.70
CA SER A 92 3.05 12.45 0.85
C SER A 92 2.40 12.12 2.20
N MET A 93 2.98 11.18 2.95
CA MET A 93 2.53 10.76 4.28
C MET A 93 3.50 11.18 5.39
N GLU A 94 4.45 12.08 5.09
CA GLU A 94 5.30 12.70 6.11
C GLU A 94 4.46 13.62 7.03
N PRO A 95 4.81 13.69 8.30
CA PRO A 95 6.01 13.18 8.98
C PRO A 95 5.88 11.71 9.43
N GLY A 96 4.69 11.18 9.45
CA GLY A 96 4.41 9.84 9.96
C GLY A 96 5.18 8.75 9.19
N LEU A 97 4.95 8.62 7.89
CA LEU A 97 5.69 7.72 7.01
C LEU A 97 6.62 8.52 6.11
N VAL A 98 7.88 8.10 6.02
CA VAL A 98 8.87 8.73 5.15
C VAL A 98 9.24 7.83 3.98
N LYS A 99 9.78 8.43 2.91
CA LYS A 99 10.30 7.67 1.79
C LYS A 99 11.34 6.65 2.26
N GLY A 100 11.23 5.40 1.77
CA GLY A 100 12.09 4.29 2.18
C GLY A 100 11.57 3.47 3.36
N ASP A 101 10.50 3.90 4.05
CA ASP A 101 9.83 3.04 5.03
C ASP A 101 9.18 1.85 4.35
N PHE A 102 9.34 0.66 4.91
CA PHE A 102 8.62 -0.55 4.54
C PHE A 102 7.49 -0.78 5.53
N ILE A 103 6.28 -0.79 5.03
CA ILE A 103 5.07 -1.02 5.82
C ILE A 103 4.53 -2.42 5.60
N LEU A 104 3.85 -2.95 6.59
CA LEU A 104 3.08 -4.18 6.50
C LEU A 104 1.61 -3.85 6.35
N VAL A 105 1.00 -4.29 5.25
CA VAL A 105 -0.41 -4.04 4.93
C VAL A 105 -1.21 -5.29 5.18
N SER A 106 -2.15 -5.22 6.12
CA SER A 106 -3.10 -6.29 6.41
C SER A 106 -4.22 -6.31 5.36
N LYS A 107 -4.32 -7.41 4.63
CA LYS A 107 -5.35 -7.59 3.59
C LYS A 107 -6.68 -8.09 4.16
N PHE A 108 -6.64 -8.79 5.29
CA PHE A 108 -7.84 -9.35 5.91
C PHE A 108 -8.60 -8.38 6.81
N HIS A 109 -8.04 -7.18 7.08
CA HIS A 109 -8.62 -6.24 8.04
C HIS A 109 -10.04 -5.79 7.64
N TYR A 110 -10.26 -5.58 6.36
CA TYR A 110 -11.57 -5.16 5.82
C TYR A 110 -12.34 -6.29 5.16
N GLY A 111 -11.67 -7.36 4.72
CA GLY A 111 -12.29 -8.51 4.08
C GLY A 111 -11.28 -9.40 3.37
N LEU A 112 -11.69 -10.63 3.10
CA LEU A 112 -10.90 -11.54 2.28
C LEU A 112 -11.28 -11.36 0.82
N ARG A 113 -10.28 -11.06 -0.02
CA ARG A 113 -10.46 -10.94 -1.47
C ARG A 113 -9.71 -12.04 -2.21
N MET A 114 -10.28 -12.48 -3.35
CA MET A 114 -9.61 -13.45 -4.20
C MET A 114 -8.30 -12.88 -4.74
N PRO A 115 -7.17 -13.63 -4.59
CA PRO A 115 -5.92 -13.24 -5.20
C PRO A 115 -6.10 -13.04 -6.72
N VAL A 116 -5.41 -12.04 -7.30
CA VAL A 116 -5.42 -11.71 -8.73
C VAL A 116 -6.77 -11.16 -9.24
N PHE A 117 -7.91 -11.74 -8.86
CA PHE A 117 -9.23 -11.32 -9.35
C PHE A 117 -9.88 -10.19 -8.54
N GLY A 118 -9.43 -9.96 -7.31
CA GLY A 118 -9.89 -8.87 -6.45
C GLY A 118 -11.34 -8.99 -5.92
N ASN A 119 -12.08 -10.03 -6.31
CA ASN A 119 -13.45 -10.24 -5.85
C ASN A 119 -13.48 -10.49 -4.34
N GLU A 120 -14.36 -9.80 -3.64
CA GLU A 120 -14.55 -9.98 -2.21
C GLU A 120 -15.22 -11.34 -1.94
N LEU A 121 -14.61 -12.14 -1.06
CA LEU A 121 -15.12 -13.44 -0.61
C LEU A 121 -15.90 -13.31 0.69
N VAL A 122 -15.38 -12.51 1.61
CA VAL A 122 -15.95 -12.28 2.94
C VAL A 122 -15.63 -10.86 3.37
N SER A 123 -16.64 -10.07 3.75
CA SER A 123 -16.47 -8.80 4.43
C SER A 123 -16.23 -9.03 5.92
N ILE A 124 -15.20 -8.44 6.51
CA ILE A 124 -14.85 -8.62 7.93
C ILE A 124 -15.02 -7.32 8.69
N GLY A 125 -14.64 -6.19 8.10
CA GLY A 125 -14.73 -4.87 8.70
C GLY A 125 -14.84 -3.78 7.64
N MET A 126 -15.03 -2.55 8.10
CA MET A 126 -15.04 -1.36 7.25
C MET A 126 -13.87 -0.44 7.63
N PRO A 127 -13.34 0.34 6.67
CA PRO A 127 -12.38 1.37 7.00
C PRO A 127 -12.92 2.37 8.01
N GLU A 128 -12.10 2.70 8.97
CA GLU A 128 -12.40 3.69 10.01
C GLU A 128 -11.69 5.00 9.72
N ARG A 129 -12.23 6.08 10.26
CA ARG A 129 -11.59 7.39 10.16
C ARG A 129 -10.26 7.38 10.93
N GLY A 130 -9.21 7.83 10.27
CA GLY A 130 -7.85 7.79 10.80
C GLY A 130 -7.00 6.62 10.27
N ASP A 131 -7.61 5.57 9.74
CA ASP A 131 -6.89 4.45 9.14
C ASP A 131 -5.95 4.90 8.02
N VAL A 132 -4.74 4.37 8.01
CA VAL A 132 -3.82 4.52 6.87
C VAL A 132 -4.00 3.33 5.94
N MET A 133 -4.36 3.60 4.69
CA MET A 133 -4.72 2.55 3.73
C MET A 133 -3.87 2.60 2.47
N VAL A 134 -3.64 1.41 1.91
CA VAL A 134 -3.15 1.22 0.55
C VAL A 134 -4.33 0.94 -0.37
N PHE A 135 -4.38 1.62 -1.50
CA PHE A 135 -5.49 1.54 -2.46
C PHE A 135 -5.03 1.98 -3.86
N PHE A 136 -5.90 1.78 -4.85
CA PHE A 136 -5.77 2.34 -6.19
C PHE A 136 -6.64 3.60 -6.31
N PRO A 137 -6.09 4.77 -6.70
CA PRO A 137 -6.92 5.93 -7.06
C PRO A 137 -7.86 5.62 -8.24
N PRO A 138 -8.92 6.41 -8.46
CA PRO A 138 -9.89 6.14 -9.52
C PRO A 138 -9.29 6.01 -10.93
N ASP A 139 -8.29 6.83 -11.24
CA ASP A 139 -7.74 6.97 -12.60
C ASP A 139 -6.23 6.62 -12.68
N ASP A 140 -5.68 5.94 -11.66
CA ASP A 140 -4.26 5.57 -11.63
C ASP A 140 -4.10 4.10 -11.20
N PRO A 141 -3.42 3.24 -11.98
CA PRO A 141 -3.23 1.83 -11.65
C PRO A 141 -2.17 1.61 -10.55
N ARG A 142 -1.45 2.64 -10.13
CA ARG A 142 -0.40 2.52 -9.10
C ARG A 142 -1.01 2.50 -7.70
N TYR A 143 -0.32 1.84 -6.77
CA TYR A 143 -0.68 1.87 -5.35
C TYR A 143 -0.41 3.24 -4.74
N PHE A 144 -1.43 3.78 -4.06
CA PHE A 144 -1.31 4.97 -3.23
C PHE A 144 -1.48 4.59 -1.77
N ILE A 145 -0.86 5.38 -0.89
CA ILE A 145 -1.07 5.29 0.55
C ILE A 145 -1.52 6.65 1.07
N LYS A 146 -2.65 6.68 1.76
CA LYS A 146 -3.22 7.89 2.38
C LYS A 146 -4.01 7.51 3.63
N ARG A 147 -4.39 8.54 4.39
CA ARG A 147 -5.24 8.42 5.57
C ARG A 147 -6.71 8.61 5.22
N VAL A 148 -7.58 7.79 5.80
CA VAL A 148 -9.03 7.93 5.72
C VAL A 148 -9.45 9.16 6.53
N VAL A 149 -10.01 10.15 5.85
CA VAL A 149 -10.55 11.36 6.49
C VAL A 149 -12.07 11.38 6.42
N GLY A 150 -12.67 11.00 5.29
CA GLY A 150 -14.11 10.96 5.13
C GLY A 150 -14.63 9.54 4.88
N LEU A 151 -15.70 9.19 5.56
CA LEU A 151 -16.46 7.96 5.40
C LEU A 151 -17.67 8.19 4.50
N PRO A 152 -18.31 7.12 3.96
CA PRO A 152 -19.53 7.27 3.16
C PRO A 152 -20.58 8.14 3.85
N GLY A 153 -21.14 9.12 3.13
CA GLY A 153 -22.13 10.07 3.62
C GLY A 153 -21.57 11.32 4.32
N ASP A 154 -20.28 11.39 4.60
CA ASP A 154 -19.68 12.54 5.27
C ASP A 154 -19.64 13.79 4.40
N GLU A 155 -19.85 14.94 5.02
CA GLU A 155 -19.56 16.25 4.47
C GLU A 155 -18.17 16.71 4.97
N ILE A 156 -17.23 16.90 4.04
CA ILE A 156 -15.85 17.32 4.31
C ILE A 156 -15.65 18.75 3.84
N VAL A 157 -15.17 19.61 4.70
CA VAL A 157 -14.74 20.97 4.37
C VAL A 157 -13.29 21.14 4.79
N TYR A 158 -12.45 21.60 3.87
CA TYR A 158 -11.05 21.93 4.17
C TYR A 158 -10.78 23.36 3.72
N ARG A 159 -10.56 24.27 4.66
CA ARG A 159 -10.29 25.70 4.43
C ARG A 159 -9.34 26.25 5.47
N ASN A 160 -8.45 27.14 5.08
CA ASN A 160 -7.49 27.80 5.97
C ASN A 160 -6.74 26.82 6.88
N ARG A 161 -6.35 25.67 6.35
CA ARG A 161 -5.67 24.58 7.09
C ARG A 161 -6.55 23.86 8.12
N GLN A 162 -7.82 24.24 8.25
CA GLN A 162 -8.78 23.63 9.15
C GLN A 162 -9.63 22.60 8.40
N LEU A 163 -9.69 21.41 8.95
CA LEU A 163 -10.58 20.33 8.52
C LEU A 163 -11.86 20.37 9.33
N THR A 164 -13.00 20.29 8.65
CA THR A 164 -14.33 20.18 9.26
C THR A 164 -15.03 18.98 8.68
N ILE A 165 -15.63 18.15 9.52
CA ILE A 165 -16.37 16.95 9.12
C ILE A 165 -17.77 17.02 9.72
N ASN A 166 -18.79 16.95 8.87
CA ASN A 166 -20.21 17.06 9.26
C ASN A 166 -20.49 18.30 10.11
N GLY A 167 -19.92 19.44 9.73
CA GLY A 167 -20.08 20.71 10.43
C GLY A 167 -19.29 20.84 11.74
N LYS A 168 -18.53 19.80 12.16
CA LYS A 168 -17.69 19.83 13.35
C LYS A 168 -16.22 19.99 12.97
N GLU A 169 -15.55 20.98 13.53
CA GLU A 169 -14.11 21.15 13.35
C GLU A 169 -13.33 19.99 13.98
N VAL A 170 -12.36 19.49 13.22
CA VAL A 170 -11.41 18.49 13.71
C VAL A 170 -10.40 19.17 14.62
N ALA A 171 -10.21 18.62 15.82
CA ALA A 171 -9.24 19.15 16.76
C ALA A 171 -7.83 19.08 16.13
N THR A 172 -7.20 20.24 16.05
CA THR A 172 -5.87 20.39 15.44
C THR A 172 -4.99 21.22 16.37
N GLU A 173 -3.89 20.63 16.84
CA GLU A 173 -2.88 21.30 17.67
C GLU A 173 -1.66 21.62 16.80
N GLU A 174 -1.37 22.92 16.63
CA GLU A 174 -0.17 23.35 15.91
C GLU A 174 1.08 23.20 16.81
N LEU A 175 2.04 22.38 16.36
CA LEU A 175 3.29 22.11 17.07
C LEU A 175 4.42 23.08 16.68
N GLY A 176 4.17 23.91 15.65
CA GLY A 176 5.09 24.95 15.20
C GLY A 176 5.94 24.58 13.99
N GLY A 177 6.83 25.49 13.62
CA GLY A 177 7.70 25.35 12.45
C GLY A 177 9.01 24.63 12.78
N VAL A 178 9.47 23.75 11.88
CA VAL A 178 10.75 23.05 11.97
C VAL A 178 11.72 23.67 10.97
N PRO A 179 12.57 24.63 11.39
CA PRO A 179 13.41 25.44 10.48
C PRO A 179 14.55 24.67 9.84
N VAL A 180 14.88 23.47 10.33
CA VAL A 180 15.93 22.62 9.74
C VAL A 180 15.59 22.16 8.31
N TYR A 181 14.31 22.19 7.95
CA TYR A 181 13.87 21.84 6.59
C TYR A 181 13.87 23.07 5.68
N ASN A 182 14.23 22.86 4.42
CA ASN A 182 14.08 23.86 3.36
C ASN A 182 13.29 23.24 2.19
N PRO A 183 12.03 23.65 1.94
CA PRO A 183 11.27 24.69 2.67
C PRO A 183 10.92 24.32 4.11
N VAL A 184 10.69 25.33 4.95
CA VAL A 184 10.27 25.15 6.36
C VAL A 184 8.97 24.37 6.41
N ARG A 185 8.93 23.37 7.29
CA ARG A 185 7.73 22.55 7.54
C ARG A 185 7.06 22.99 8.83
N TYR A 186 5.74 23.04 8.84
CA TYR A 186 4.91 23.33 10.01
C TYR A 186 4.19 22.05 10.41
N LEU A 187 4.42 21.60 11.62
CA LEU A 187 3.85 20.39 12.17
C LEU A 187 2.59 20.70 12.96
N ALA A 188 1.62 19.80 12.88
CA ALA A 188 0.45 19.81 13.75
C ALA A 188 0.02 18.36 14.01
N GLN A 189 -0.81 18.18 15.02
CA GLN A 189 -1.48 16.94 15.34
C GLN A 189 -2.99 17.11 15.15
N GLU A 190 -3.62 16.22 14.41
CA GLU A 190 -5.06 16.16 14.21
C GLU A 190 -5.64 14.92 14.87
N THR A 191 -6.78 15.06 15.55
CA THR A 191 -7.52 13.91 16.10
C THR A 191 -8.64 13.51 15.16
N LEU A 192 -8.48 12.37 14.49
CA LEU A 192 -9.42 11.79 13.53
C LEU A 192 -10.12 10.55 14.12
N GLY A 193 -11.31 10.74 14.69
CA GLY A 193 -11.98 9.68 15.44
C GLY A 193 -11.24 9.35 16.73
N GLU A 194 -10.76 8.11 16.86
CA GLU A 194 -9.94 7.64 17.99
C GLU A 194 -8.42 7.69 17.68
N HIS A 195 -8.03 8.20 16.51
CA HIS A 195 -6.65 8.24 16.05
C HIS A 195 -6.09 9.65 16.02
N ASP A 196 -4.91 9.82 16.60
CA ASP A 196 -4.10 11.02 16.43
C ASP A 196 -3.16 10.86 15.23
N ALA A 197 -3.11 11.91 14.40
CA ALA A 197 -2.31 11.95 13.20
C ALA A 197 -1.38 13.16 13.22
N ASP A 198 -0.09 12.91 13.14
CA ASP A 198 0.88 13.97 12.89
C ASP A 198 0.80 14.36 11.43
N ILE A 199 0.53 15.64 11.18
CA ILE A 199 0.41 16.22 9.85
C ILE A 199 1.42 17.36 9.67
N GLN A 200 1.66 17.70 8.40
CA GLN A 200 2.51 18.85 8.10
C GLN A 200 2.00 19.70 6.93
N TRP A 201 2.35 20.99 7.01
CA TRP A 201 2.23 21.94 5.91
C TRP A 201 3.62 22.43 5.50
N VAL A 202 3.71 23.01 4.29
CA VAL A 202 5.00 23.51 3.75
C VAL A 202 4.93 25.01 3.58
N ARG A 203 6.02 25.72 3.93
CA ARG A 203 6.19 27.11 3.51
C ARG A 203 6.39 27.13 1.99
N ALA A 204 5.55 27.86 1.31
CA ALA A 204 5.64 28.05 -0.12
C ALA A 204 5.62 29.54 -0.47
N ARG A 205 5.97 29.86 -1.71
CA ARG A 205 5.87 31.22 -2.23
C ARG A 205 4.63 31.30 -3.12
N ASP A 206 3.73 32.20 -2.78
CA ASP A 206 2.58 32.49 -3.65
C ASP A 206 3.10 33.09 -4.98
N MET A 207 2.78 32.42 -6.10
CA MET A 207 3.26 32.81 -7.39
C MET A 207 2.66 34.13 -7.91
N ARG A 208 1.52 34.55 -7.36
CA ARG A 208 0.84 35.79 -7.75
C ARG A 208 1.34 37.00 -6.96
N THR A 209 1.51 36.85 -5.66
CA THR A 209 1.87 37.95 -4.75
C THR A 209 3.34 37.95 -4.39
N SER A 210 4.08 36.89 -4.69
CA SER A 210 5.45 36.66 -4.22
C SER A 210 5.60 36.61 -2.70
N ALA A 211 4.48 36.62 -1.95
CA ALA A 211 4.48 36.49 -0.52
C ALA A 211 4.78 35.06 -0.08
N GLU A 212 5.41 34.91 1.08
CA GLU A 212 5.54 33.60 1.73
C GLU A 212 4.20 33.23 2.37
N VAL A 213 3.73 32.03 2.06
CA VAL A 213 2.48 31.46 2.59
C VAL A 213 2.74 30.05 3.10
N ILE A 214 1.93 29.60 4.05
CA ILE A 214 1.90 28.20 4.45
C ILE A 214 0.93 27.49 3.49
N TRP A 215 1.48 26.68 2.61
CA TRP A 215 0.69 25.89 1.66
C TRP A 215 0.21 24.60 2.31
N ALA A 216 -1.09 24.38 2.29
CA ALA A 216 -1.76 23.24 2.90
C ALA A 216 -2.51 22.35 1.89
N GLY A 217 -2.27 22.57 0.60
CA GLY A 217 -2.96 21.86 -0.47
C GLY A 217 -4.26 22.53 -0.91
N PRO A 218 -5.01 21.88 -1.82
CA PRO A 218 -6.28 22.40 -2.32
C PRO A 218 -7.32 22.54 -1.21
N GLU A 219 -8.11 23.59 -1.28
CA GLU A 219 -9.25 23.85 -0.41
C GLU A 219 -10.56 23.55 -1.12
N GLY A 220 -11.59 23.14 -0.38
CA GLY A 220 -12.89 22.83 -0.96
C GLY A 220 -13.89 22.27 0.04
N GLN A 221 -14.99 21.80 -0.54
CA GLN A 221 -16.07 21.12 0.16
C GLN A 221 -16.51 19.92 -0.68
N TRP A 222 -16.67 18.78 -0.04
CA TRP A 222 -16.99 17.49 -0.70
C TRP A 222 -18.01 16.73 0.14
N THR A 223 -18.93 16.04 -0.53
CA THR A 223 -19.80 15.05 0.11
C THR A 223 -19.39 13.67 -0.38
N VAL A 224 -19.02 12.81 0.55
CA VAL A 224 -18.51 11.46 0.23
C VAL A 224 -19.67 10.58 -0.22
N PRO A 225 -19.65 10.02 -1.44
CA PRO A 225 -20.72 9.12 -1.90
C PRO A 225 -20.72 7.80 -1.13
N GLU A 226 -21.84 7.09 -1.15
CA GLU A 226 -21.94 5.74 -0.63
C GLU A 226 -20.93 4.79 -1.32
N GLY A 227 -20.30 3.91 -0.53
CA GLY A 227 -19.26 3.00 -0.99
C GLY A 227 -17.96 3.66 -1.42
N HIS A 228 -17.71 4.90 -1.01
CA HIS A 228 -16.49 5.65 -1.29
C HIS A 228 -15.89 6.24 -0.02
N TYR A 229 -14.59 6.57 -0.11
CA TYR A 229 -13.83 7.19 0.98
C TYR A 229 -13.10 8.43 0.50
N PHE A 230 -12.94 9.41 1.42
CA PHE A 230 -12.15 10.61 1.18
C PHE A 230 -10.80 10.48 1.88
N MET A 231 -9.75 10.47 1.07
CA MET A 231 -8.39 10.19 1.50
C MET A 231 -7.55 11.45 1.48
N MET A 232 -6.76 11.68 2.54
CA MET A 232 -5.78 12.78 2.57
C MET A 232 -4.40 12.26 2.96
N GLY A 233 -3.36 12.88 2.41
CA GLY A 233 -2.00 12.67 2.86
C GLY A 233 -1.71 13.47 4.13
N ASP A 234 -0.88 12.93 5.01
CA ASP A 234 -0.44 13.62 6.23
C ASP A 234 0.43 14.83 5.89
N ASN A 235 1.17 14.79 4.78
CA ASN A 235 1.84 15.94 4.20
C ASN A 235 0.84 16.79 3.38
N ARG A 236 0.00 17.54 4.09
CA ARG A 236 -1.12 18.32 3.54
C ARG A 236 -0.74 19.22 2.38
N GLY A 237 0.45 19.82 2.43
CA GLY A 237 0.96 20.71 1.41
C GLY A 237 1.67 20.02 0.23
N ASN A 238 1.95 18.72 0.34
CA ASN A 238 2.66 17.95 -0.69
C ASN A 238 2.06 16.56 -0.89
N SER A 239 0.75 16.54 -1.12
CA SER A 239 0.01 15.30 -1.36
C SER A 239 -0.98 15.48 -2.51
N ALA A 240 -0.89 14.63 -3.50
CA ALA A 240 -1.97 14.37 -4.44
C ALA A 240 -2.93 13.37 -3.80
N ASP A 241 -4.13 13.84 -3.43
CA ASP A 241 -5.11 13.06 -2.69
C ASP A 241 -6.54 13.44 -3.11
N SER A 242 -7.55 12.99 -2.37
CA SER A 242 -8.96 13.20 -2.71
C SER A 242 -9.37 14.65 -2.93
N ARG A 243 -8.62 15.59 -2.40
CA ARG A 243 -8.81 17.01 -2.67
C ARG A 243 -8.56 17.39 -4.15
N SER A 244 -7.79 16.56 -4.86
CA SER A 244 -7.40 16.79 -6.25
C SER A 244 -8.10 15.84 -7.24
N TRP A 245 -8.23 14.55 -6.92
CA TRP A 245 -8.74 13.52 -7.82
C TRP A 245 -10.05 12.87 -7.35
N GLY A 246 -10.62 13.27 -6.20
CA GLY A 246 -11.94 12.83 -5.76
C GLY A 246 -11.94 11.62 -4.82
N PHE A 247 -12.94 10.76 -4.93
CA PHE A 247 -13.24 9.72 -3.97
C PHE A 247 -12.69 8.35 -4.38
N VAL A 248 -12.26 7.55 -3.40
CA VAL A 248 -11.78 6.18 -3.60
C VAL A 248 -12.95 5.21 -3.44
N PRO A 249 -13.31 4.43 -4.48
CA PRO A 249 -14.29 3.37 -4.33
C PRO A 249 -13.78 2.29 -3.38
N GLU A 250 -14.65 1.71 -2.58
CA GLU A 250 -14.32 0.64 -1.63
C GLU A 250 -13.63 -0.56 -2.30
N ARG A 251 -14.05 -0.92 -3.51
CA ARG A 251 -13.43 -2.01 -4.29
C ARG A 251 -11.94 -1.78 -4.62
N ASN A 252 -11.48 -0.53 -4.58
CA ASN A 252 -10.09 -0.16 -4.88
C ASN A 252 -9.16 -0.28 -3.66
N ILE A 253 -9.70 -0.58 -2.49
CA ILE A 253 -8.93 -0.71 -1.25
C ILE A 253 -8.18 -2.04 -1.27
N VAL A 254 -6.87 -1.99 -0.98
CA VAL A 254 -6.00 -3.16 -0.88
C VAL A 254 -5.90 -3.66 0.56
N GLY A 255 -5.75 -2.76 1.54
CA GLY A 255 -5.70 -3.10 2.95
C GLY A 255 -5.24 -1.97 3.85
N LYS A 256 -5.22 -2.23 5.16
CA LYS A 256 -4.80 -1.31 6.22
C LYS A 256 -3.30 -1.46 6.48
N ALA A 257 -2.56 -0.36 6.50
CA ALA A 257 -1.19 -0.33 6.98
C ALA A 257 -1.17 -0.51 8.50
N THR A 258 -0.46 -1.54 8.99
CA THR A 258 -0.49 -1.94 10.40
C THR A 258 0.83 -1.72 11.13
N ALA A 259 1.94 -1.71 10.40
CA ALA A 259 3.25 -1.51 10.99
C ALA A 259 4.25 -0.94 9.99
N VAL A 260 5.22 -0.17 10.50
CA VAL A 260 6.50 0.05 9.83
C VAL A 260 7.47 -0.99 10.40
N TRP A 261 8.07 -1.82 9.54
CA TRP A 261 8.92 -2.92 9.99
C TRP A 261 10.39 -2.81 9.58
N MET A 262 10.70 -1.92 8.63
CA MET A 262 12.07 -1.64 8.16
C MET A 262 12.11 -0.28 7.48
N HIS A 263 13.26 0.37 7.49
CA HIS A 263 13.55 1.55 6.68
C HIS A 263 14.78 1.28 5.80
N TRP A 264 14.64 1.50 4.49
CA TRP A 264 15.72 1.33 3.52
C TRP A 264 15.46 2.24 2.31
N GLU A 265 16.18 3.33 2.24
CA GLU A 265 15.95 4.37 1.23
C GLU A 265 16.66 4.06 -0.11
N SER A 266 17.87 3.53 -0.05
CA SER A 266 18.71 3.28 -1.23
C SER A 266 19.48 1.96 -1.12
N TRP A 267 19.76 1.34 -2.25
CA TRP A 267 20.60 0.13 -2.35
C TRP A 267 22.02 0.30 -1.78
N THR A 268 22.50 1.54 -1.63
CA THR A 268 23.78 1.86 -1.03
C THR A 268 23.75 1.94 0.48
N ASP A 269 22.56 2.02 1.06
CA ASP A 269 22.37 2.20 2.50
C ASP A 269 22.22 0.85 3.21
N ILE A 270 22.45 0.84 4.50
CA ILE A 270 22.18 -0.32 5.35
C ILE A 270 20.74 -0.22 5.83
N PRO A 271 19.92 -1.27 5.68
CA PRO A 271 18.58 -1.28 6.24
C PRO A 271 18.58 -0.98 7.74
N SER A 272 17.70 -0.09 8.21
CA SER A 272 17.53 0.27 9.61
C SER A 272 16.18 -0.23 10.13
N PHE A 273 16.15 -0.55 11.43
CA PHE A 273 14.94 -0.94 12.16
C PHE A 273 14.54 0.07 13.24
N ASP A 274 15.19 1.24 13.27
CA ASP A 274 14.96 2.27 14.30
C ASP A 274 13.58 2.92 14.21
N ARG A 275 12.95 2.83 13.02
CA ARG A 275 11.60 3.35 12.76
C ARG A 275 10.48 2.31 12.95
N ASN A 276 10.83 1.10 13.41
CA ASN A 276 9.84 0.04 13.61
C ASN A 276 8.81 0.46 14.65
N ARG A 277 7.53 0.39 14.25
CA ARG A 277 6.39 0.69 15.13
C ARG A 277 5.10 0.10 14.57
N TRP A 278 4.17 -0.16 15.46
CA TRP A 278 2.79 -0.41 15.09
C TRP A 278 2.13 0.92 14.66
N MET A 279 1.23 0.83 13.72
CA MET A 279 0.40 1.95 13.27
C MET A 279 -1.00 1.70 13.83
N ASN A 280 -1.49 2.67 14.56
CA ASN A 280 -2.84 2.65 15.13
C ASN A 280 -3.83 3.31 14.18
#